data_cf590317f694c57e85619fbece6a36a1
#
_entry.id   cf590317f694c57e85619fbece6a36a1
#
_cell.length_a   1.000
_cell.length_b   1.000
_cell.length_c   1.000
_cell.angle_alpha   90.00
_cell.angle_beta   90.00
_cell.angle_gamma   90.00
#
_symmetry.space_group_name_H-M   'P 1'
#
loop_
_entity.id
_entity.type
_entity.pdbx_description
1 polymer ?
#
loop_
_entity_poly.entity_id
_entity_poly.type
_entity_poly.pdbx_seq_one_letter_code
_entity_poly.pdbx_strand_id
1 'polypeptide(L)'
;MDKIYFDNLPKKSESKIKNLKLDVYPQHFVGDIENASILILSLNPGYNDEYKELYDKNIDYQNTIKNNLELSNSRFHAFDLSTENNLGYWGEKLKHWIIDKEFKDRNENNHIIDSLKKLGNNIALAEFFPYHSVSYDNWFDKIPTKVKKDKRDERQYLPTQDFLFNIIRERIKKGDVTIILTRAFKKWYEAIPELENYEQCYEVSNPNNPSLKTNLIFKVKRESVQKNLDNLLLTINQDKH
;
A
#
# COMPACT_ATOMS: atom_id res chain seq x y z
N MET A 1 1.23 -13.71 -13.31
CA MET A 1 2.58 -13.28 -13.74
C MET A 1 3.67 -14.00 -12.93
N ASP A 2 3.63 -13.99 -11.60
CA ASP A 2 4.73 -14.48 -10.74
C ASP A 2 4.78 -16.00 -10.54
N LYS A 3 3.77 -16.74 -10.99
CA LYS A 3 3.62 -18.18 -10.72
C LYS A 3 4.88 -18.98 -11.02
N ILE A 4 5.54 -18.68 -12.14
CA ILE A 4 6.77 -19.39 -12.57
C ILE A 4 7.89 -19.31 -11.52
N TYR A 5 7.96 -18.22 -10.75
CA TYR A 5 8.97 -18.07 -9.71
C TYR A 5 8.70 -18.99 -8.52
N PHE A 6 7.46 -19.08 -8.08
CA PHE A 6 7.08 -19.93 -6.95
C PHE A 6 7.10 -21.42 -7.29
N ASP A 7 6.57 -21.78 -8.45
CA ASP A 7 6.52 -23.19 -8.92
C ASP A 7 7.92 -23.78 -9.18
N ASN A 8 8.93 -22.94 -9.43
CA ASN A 8 10.29 -23.37 -9.74
C ASN A 8 11.31 -23.07 -8.64
N LEU A 9 10.87 -22.67 -7.45
CA LEU A 9 11.77 -22.51 -6.31
C LEU A 9 12.41 -23.86 -5.92
N PRO A 10 13.71 -23.86 -5.56
CA PRO A 10 14.37 -25.06 -5.05
C PRO A 10 13.69 -25.57 -3.78
N LYS A 11 13.53 -26.90 -3.60
CA LYS A 11 12.94 -27.52 -2.40
C LYS A 11 13.52 -27.00 -1.08
N LYS A 12 14.84 -26.74 -1.03
CA LYS A 12 15.50 -26.13 0.13
C LYS A 12 14.98 -24.74 0.52
N SER A 13 14.18 -24.11 -0.33
CA SER A 13 13.56 -22.80 -0.07
C SER A 13 12.24 -22.90 0.68
N GLU A 14 11.63 -24.08 0.80
CA GLU A 14 10.32 -24.28 1.43
C GLU A 14 10.27 -23.73 2.87
N SER A 15 11.33 -23.99 3.66
CA SER A 15 11.41 -23.48 5.02
C SER A 15 11.49 -21.94 5.10
N LYS A 16 11.98 -21.29 4.05
CA LYS A 16 12.14 -19.84 3.97
C LYS A 16 10.84 -19.14 3.59
N ILE A 17 9.99 -19.79 2.81
CA ILE A 17 8.72 -19.24 2.34
C ILE A 17 7.52 -19.71 3.16
N LYS A 18 7.72 -20.49 4.23
CA LYS A 18 6.62 -21.04 5.05
C LYS A 18 5.66 -19.99 5.61
N ASN A 19 6.15 -18.76 5.84
CA ASN A 19 5.35 -17.65 6.35
C ASN A 19 4.61 -16.90 5.23
N LEU A 20 4.91 -17.22 3.97
CA LEU A 20 4.29 -16.61 2.80
C LEU A 20 2.95 -17.30 2.52
N LYS A 21 1.92 -16.51 2.30
CA LYS A 21 0.56 -16.98 2.04
C LYS A 21 0.25 -16.87 0.56
N LEU A 22 0.30 -18.02 -0.13
CA LEU A 22 0.04 -18.12 -1.57
C LEU A 22 -1.38 -18.60 -1.88
N ASP A 23 -2.16 -18.91 -0.85
CA ASP A 23 -3.55 -19.34 -0.90
C ASP A 23 -4.57 -18.19 -0.88
N VAL A 24 -4.08 -16.96 -0.80
CA VAL A 24 -4.87 -15.73 -0.96
C VAL A 24 -4.33 -14.92 -2.14
N TYR A 25 -5.18 -14.09 -2.75
CA TYR A 25 -4.74 -13.22 -3.83
C TYR A 25 -3.59 -12.31 -3.38
N PRO A 26 -2.55 -12.13 -4.21
CA PRO A 26 -1.54 -11.12 -3.94
C PRO A 26 -2.17 -9.73 -3.94
N GLN A 27 -1.60 -8.81 -3.18
CA GLN A 27 -2.11 -7.45 -3.05
C GLN A 27 -0.99 -6.45 -3.31
N HIS A 28 -0.77 -6.11 -4.59
CA HIS A 28 0.26 -5.15 -5.00
C HIS A 28 -0.13 -3.75 -4.63
N PHE A 29 -1.41 -3.45 -4.74
CA PHE A 29 -2.00 -2.15 -4.43
C PHE A 29 -3.45 -2.30 -3.99
N VAL A 30 -3.92 -1.29 -3.29
CA VAL A 30 -5.30 -1.12 -2.83
C VAL A 30 -5.74 0.28 -3.20
N GLY A 31 -6.85 0.41 -3.92
CA GLY A 31 -7.32 1.69 -4.42
C GLY A 31 -6.93 1.93 -5.87
N ASP A 32 -7.30 3.09 -6.39
CA ASP A 32 -7.00 3.48 -7.78
C ASP A 32 -5.53 3.96 -7.90
N ILE A 33 -4.64 3.01 -8.17
CA ILE A 33 -3.20 3.27 -8.28
C ILE A 33 -2.86 4.22 -9.44
N GLU A 34 -3.72 4.28 -10.47
CA GLU A 34 -3.49 5.09 -11.66
C GLU A 34 -3.94 6.54 -11.49
N ASN A 35 -4.93 6.82 -10.62
CA ASN A 35 -5.53 8.15 -10.54
C ASN A 35 -5.59 8.76 -9.12
N ALA A 36 -5.36 7.98 -8.07
CA ALA A 36 -5.37 8.50 -6.70
C ALA A 36 -4.39 9.67 -6.53
N SER A 37 -4.80 10.72 -5.82
CA SER A 37 -3.97 11.91 -5.58
C SER A 37 -2.83 11.64 -4.60
N ILE A 38 -2.97 10.60 -3.76
CA ILE A 38 -1.96 10.21 -2.78
C ILE A 38 -1.65 8.72 -2.92
N LEU A 39 -0.37 8.38 -3.08
CA LEU A 39 0.13 7.01 -3.00
C LEU A 39 0.88 6.79 -1.68
N ILE A 40 0.46 5.78 -0.94
CA ILE A 40 1.15 5.32 0.27
C ILE A 40 2.00 4.10 -0.10
N LEU A 41 3.32 4.20 0.02
CA LEU A 41 4.23 3.11 -0.27
C LEU A 41 4.59 2.36 1.02
N SER A 42 4.31 1.06 1.05
CA SER A 42 4.52 0.18 2.19
C SER A 42 5.45 -0.99 1.84
N LEU A 43 5.50 -2.05 2.63
CA LEU A 43 6.43 -3.16 2.44
C LEU A 43 5.76 -4.39 1.85
N ASN A 44 4.73 -4.90 2.53
CA ASN A 44 3.96 -6.05 2.08
C ASN A 44 2.63 -6.11 2.87
N PRO A 45 1.60 -6.73 2.30
CA PRO A 45 0.35 -6.93 3.01
C PRO A 45 0.56 -7.87 4.20
N GLY A 46 0.07 -7.44 5.36
CA GLY A 46 0.07 -8.26 6.57
C GLY A 46 -0.87 -9.46 6.42
N TYR A 47 -0.73 -10.42 7.33
CA TYR A 47 -1.60 -11.58 7.40
C TYR A 47 -1.85 -11.95 8.85
N ASN A 48 -3.12 -12.22 9.17
CA ASN A 48 -3.56 -12.84 10.41
C ASN A 48 -4.75 -13.78 10.14
N ASP A 49 -5.14 -14.54 11.15
CA ASP A 49 -6.24 -15.50 11.00
C ASP A 49 -7.58 -14.81 10.74
N GLU A 50 -7.82 -13.63 11.32
CA GLU A 50 -9.04 -12.84 11.07
C GLU A 50 -9.16 -12.42 9.61
N TYR A 51 -8.04 -11.99 8.99
CA TYR A 51 -8.00 -11.70 7.56
C TYR A 51 -8.34 -12.93 6.72
N LYS A 52 -7.75 -14.09 7.07
CA LYS A 52 -8.02 -15.35 6.34
C LYS A 52 -9.47 -15.77 6.43
N GLU A 53 -10.05 -15.70 7.63
CA GLU A 53 -11.44 -16.03 7.86
C GLU A 53 -12.39 -15.13 7.03
N LEU A 54 -12.12 -13.82 7.02
CA LEU A 54 -12.89 -12.88 6.21
C LEU A 54 -12.74 -13.18 4.72
N TYR A 55 -11.49 -13.37 4.26
CA TYR A 55 -11.20 -13.68 2.86
C TYR A 55 -11.95 -14.93 2.40
N ASP A 56 -11.92 -16.01 3.18
CA ASP A 56 -12.55 -17.27 2.81
C ASP A 56 -14.10 -17.20 2.80
N LYS A 57 -14.67 -16.40 3.69
CA LYS A 57 -16.14 -16.30 3.85
C LYS A 57 -16.79 -15.24 2.98
N ASN A 58 -16.02 -14.31 2.40
CA ASN A 58 -16.56 -13.15 1.70
C ASN A 58 -16.11 -13.10 0.24
N ILE A 59 -16.94 -13.67 -0.65
CA ILE A 59 -16.66 -13.68 -2.09
C ILE A 59 -16.62 -12.27 -2.70
N ASP A 60 -17.41 -11.32 -2.18
CA ASP A 60 -17.40 -9.94 -2.68
C ASP A 60 -16.10 -9.24 -2.32
N TYR A 61 -15.53 -9.55 -1.17
CA TYR A 61 -14.20 -9.07 -0.79
C TYR A 61 -13.10 -9.64 -1.69
N GLN A 62 -13.15 -10.96 -2.00
CA GLN A 62 -12.24 -11.58 -2.96
C GLN A 62 -12.37 -10.94 -4.36
N ASN A 63 -13.59 -10.72 -4.82
CA ASN A 63 -13.87 -10.06 -6.12
C ASN A 63 -13.31 -8.62 -6.12
N THR A 64 -13.42 -7.89 -5.03
CA THR A 64 -12.88 -6.54 -4.93
C THR A 64 -11.35 -6.53 -5.03
N ILE A 65 -10.66 -7.47 -4.36
CA ILE A 65 -9.20 -7.62 -4.50
C ILE A 65 -8.85 -7.95 -5.95
N LYS A 66 -9.57 -8.87 -6.58
CA LYS A 66 -9.36 -9.25 -7.97
C LYS A 66 -9.56 -8.05 -8.91
N ASN A 67 -10.64 -7.29 -8.74
CA ASN A 67 -10.91 -6.09 -9.54
C ASN A 67 -9.78 -5.06 -9.42
N ASN A 68 -9.24 -4.85 -8.21
CA ASN A 68 -8.05 -4.01 -8.04
C ASN A 68 -6.86 -4.53 -8.85
N LEU A 69 -6.56 -5.84 -8.76
CA LEU A 69 -5.45 -6.45 -9.51
C LEU A 69 -5.61 -6.32 -11.03
N GLU A 70 -6.84 -6.31 -11.52
CA GLU A 70 -7.19 -6.18 -12.94
C GLU A 70 -7.35 -4.71 -13.38
N LEU A 71 -7.12 -3.74 -12.48
CA LEU A 71 -7.38 -2.30 -12.68
C LEU A 71 -8.82 -2.01 -13.14
N SER A 72 -9.74 -2.88 -12.75
CA SER A 72 -11.16 -2.79 -13.09
C SER A 72 -11.98 -2.41 -11.86
N ASN A 73 -12.55 -1.21 -11.84
CA ASN A 73 -13.33 -0.72 -10.70
C ASN A 73 -12.53 -0.74 -9.38
N SER A 74 -11.31 -0.22 -9.43
CA SER A 74 -10.39 -0.17 -8.28
C SER A 74 -10.93 0.74 -7.18
N ARG A 75 -10.87 0.28 -5.92
CA ARG A 75 -11.28 1.06 -4.74
C ARG A 75 -10.42 0.70 -3.53
N PHE A 76 -10.34 1.62 -2.57
CA PHE A 76 -9.58 1.41 -1.34
C PHE A 76 -10.36 0.51 -0.37
N HIS A 77 -10.34 -0.79 -0.65
CA HIS A 77 -11.13 -1.79 0.07
C HIS A 77 -10.62 -2.11 1.49
N ALA A 78 -9.47 -1.59 1.89
CA ALA A 78 -8.97 -1.79 3.26
C ALA A 78 -9.91 -1.21 4.34
N PHE A 79 -10.80 -0.27 3.97
CA PHE A 79 -11.82 0.25 4.87
C PHE A 79 -13.10 -0.60 4.94
N ASP A 80 -13.24 -1.62 4.10
CA ASP A 80 -14.38 -2.55 4.17
C ASP A 80 -14.34 -3.41 5.44
N LEU A 81 -13.16 -3.52 6.04
CA LEU A 81 -12.92 -4.22 7.29
C LEU A 81 -13.18 -3.37 8.53
N SER A 82 -13.46 -2.08 8.34
CA SER A 82 -13.72 -1.16 9.45
C SER A 82 -15.13 -1.37 9.98
N THR A 83 -15.25 -1.46 11.30
CA THR A 83 -16.49 -1.56 12.05
C THR A 83 -16.56 -0.45 13.10
N GLU A 84 -17.73 -0.23 13.70
CA GLU A 84 -17.90 0.75 14.78
C GLU A 84 -16.91 0.55 15.94
N ASN A 85 -16.52 -0.69 16.20
CA ASN A 85 -15.62 -1.05 17.30
C ASN A 85 -14.15 -1.21 16.89
N ASN A 86 -13.88 -1.27 15.58
CA ASN A 86 -12.53 -1.50 15.05
C ASN A 86 -12.39 -0.90 13.64
N LEU A 87 -11.63 0.17 13.52
CA LEU A 87 -11.37 0.81 12.23
C LEU A 87 -10.40 0.02 11.35
N GLY A 88 -9.82 -1.07 11.87
CA GLY A 88 -8.77 -1.80 11.18
C GLY A 88 -7.44 -1.03 11.11
N TYR A 89 -6.40 -1.69 10.62
CA TYR A 89 -5.05 -1.10 10.60
C TYR A 89 -4.99 0.23 9.85
N TRP A 90 -5.50 0.28 8.63
CA TRP A 90 -5.44 1.48 7.80
C TRP A 90 -6.42 2.57 8.25
N GLY A 91 -7.59 2.19 8.77
CA GLY A 91 -8.53 3.15 9.36
C GLY A 91 -7.90 3.87 10.56
N GLU A 92 -7.25 3.13 11.45
CA GLU A 92 -6.53 3.71 12.59
C GLU A 92 -5.38 4.64 12.19
N LYS A 93 -4.65 4.31 11.13
CA LYS A 93 -3.56 5.15 10.61
C LYS A 93 -4.06 6.43 9.92
N LEU A 94 -5.17 6.35 9.20
CA LEU A 94 -5.68 7.43 8.34
C LEU A 94 -6.76 8.28 9.00
N LYS A 95 -7.36 7.86 10.11
CA LYS A 95 -8.38 8.67 10.82
C LYS A 95 -7.92 10.09 11.16
N HIS A 96 -6.63 10.29 11.36
CA HIS A 96 -6.07 11.61 11.66
C HIS A 96 -6.17 12.61 10.49
N TRP A 97 -6.38 12.12 9.25
CA TRP A 97 -6.55 12.97 8.07
C TRP A 97 -7.98 13.50 7.92
N ILE A 98 -8.93 12.87 8.61
CA ILE A 98 -10.35 13.26 8.60
C ILE A 98 -10.79 13.91 9.90
N ILE A 99 -10.04 13.72 10.99
CA ILE A 99 -10.32 14.36 12.28
C ILE A 99 -9.77 15.78 12.24
N ASP A 100 -10.41 16.67 11.47
CA ASP A 100 -10.23 18.09 11.62
C ASP A 100 -11.42 18.68 12.41
N LYS A 101 -11.16 19.68 13.16
CA LYS A 101 -11.91 20.55 14.11
C LYS A 101 -13.42 20.33 14.34
N GLU A 102 -14.15 19.78 13.38
CA GLU A 102 -15.60 19.55 13.46
C GLU A 102 -16.02 18.28 14.23
N PHE A 103 -15.09 17.33 14.41
CA PHE A 103 -15.40 16.01 14.99
C PHE A 103 -14.99 15.85 16.46
N LYS A 104 -14.50 16.90 17.11
CA LYS A 104 -14.05 16.81 18.52
C LYS A 104 -15.15 16.38 19.49
N ASP A 105 -16.42 16.54 19.11
CA ASP A 105 -17.57 16.31 19.99
C ASP A 105 -18.46 15.12 19.60
N ARG A 106 -18.13 14.35 18.56
CA ARG A 106 -18.94 13.20 18.13
C ARG A 106 -18.12 11.92 18.12
N ASN A 107 -18.25 11.15 19.20
CA ASN A 107 -17.74 9.78 19.35
C ASN A 107 -18.47 8.73 18.46
N GLU A 108 -18.88 9.08 17.26
CA GLU A 108 -19.61 8.18 16.38
C GLU A 108 -18.66 7.62 15.30
N ASN A 109 -18.07 6.45 15.56
CA ASN A 109 -17.17 5.76 14.62
C ASN A 109 -17.80 5.57 13.23
N ASN A 110 -19.13 5.54 13.10
CA ASN A 110 -19.82 5.42 11.81
C ASN A 110 -19.52 6.62 10.89
N HIS A 111 -19.52 7.84 11.39
CA HIS A 111 -19.15 9.03 10.60
C HIS A 111 -17.67 8.98 10.19
N ILE A 112 -16.81 8.44 11.05
CA ILE A 112 -15.39 8.24 10.71
C ILE A 112 -15.26 7.24 9.56
N ILE A 113 -15.96 6.13 9.58
CA ILE A 113 -15.94 5.10 8.53
C ILE A 113 -16.40 5.68 7.20
N ASP A 114 -17.50 6.42 7.17
CA ASP A 114 -18.00 7.06 5.95
C ASP A 114 -17.00 8.08 5.38
N SER A 115 -16.38 8.85 6.25
CA SER A 115 -15.33 9.80 5.86
C SER A 115 -14.07 9.11 5.36
N LEU A 116 -13.66 7.98 5.97
CA LEU A 116 -12.56 7.13 5.49
C LEU A 116 -12.87 6.56 4.11
N LYS A 117 -14.09 6.06 3.87
CA LYS A 117 -14.51 5.56 2.55
C LYS A 117 -14.44 6.65 1.48
N LYS A 118 -14.84 7.89 1.82
CA LYS A 118 -14.70 9.05 0.91
C LYS A 118 -13.23 9.38 0.65
N LEU A 119 -12.40 9.40 1.70
CA LEU A 119 -10.95 9.58 1.56
C LEU A 119 -10.35 8.50 0.64
N GLY A 120 -10.84 7.27 0.72
CA GLY A 120 -10.42 6.13 -0.11
C GLY A 120 -10.49 6.37 -1.61
N ASN A 121 -11.32 7.31 -2.09
CA ASN A 121 -11.38 7.68 -3.50
C ASN A 121 -10.15 8.47 -3.97
N ASN A 122 -9.37 9.02 -3.04
CA ASN A 122 -8.23 9.90 -3.32
C ASN A 122 -6.90 9.28 -2.92
N ILE A 123 -6.90 8.08 -2.34
CA ILE A 123 -5.69 7.41 -1.89
C ILE A 123 -5.55 6.02 -2.51
N ALA A 124 -4.32 5.62 -2.72
CA ALA A 124 -3.99 4.22 -3.00
C ALA A 124 -2.78 3.80 -2.16
N LEU A 125 -2.76 2.53 -1.80
CA LEU A 125 -1.66 1.88 -1.12
C LEU A 125 -0.91 1.02 -2.14
N ALA A 126 0.41 1.07 -2.14
CA ALA A 126 1.28 0.20 -2.93
C ALA A 126 2.19 -0.61 -1.99
N GLU A 127 2.22 -1.90 -2.19
CA GLU A 127 3.04 -2.82 -1.41
C GLU A 127 4.28 -3.24 -2.22
N PHE A 128 5.47 -3.02 -1.66
CA PHE A 128 6.72 -3.37 -2.34
C PHE A 128 6.76 -4.85 -2.74
N PHE A 129 6.35 -5.73 -1.83
CA PHE A 129 6.22 -7.15 -2.08
C PHE A 129 4.74 -7.55 -1.98
N PRO A 130 4.15 -8.16 -3.02
CA PRO A 130 2.69 -8.25 -3.14
C PRO A 130 2.04 -9.37 -2.32
N TYR A 131 2.83 -10.30 -1.79
CA TYR A 131 2.29 -11.49 -1.13
C TYR A 131 2.16 -11.30 0.37
N HIS A 132 1.04 -11.77 0.91
CA HIS A 132 0.76 -11.73 2.34
C HIS A 132 1.75 -12.58 3.15
N SER A 133 2.17 -12.07 4.29
CA SER A 133 2.98 -12.82 5.25
C SER A 133 2.71 -12.39 6.69
N VAL A 134 2.85 -13.31 7.62
CA VAL A 134 2.78 -13.02 9.05
C VAL A 134 3.93 -12.11 9.48
N SER A 135 5.10 -12.31 8.89
CA SER A 135 6.27 -11.46 9.06
C SER A 135 7.07 -11.42 7.75
N TYR A 136 7.60 -10.24 7.41
CA TYR A 136 8.43 -10.11 6.22
C TYR A 136 9.83 -10.68 6.47
N ASP A 137 10.28 -11.55 5.57
CA ASP A 137 11.65 -12.06 5.54
C ASP A 137 12.38 -11.47 4.33
N ASN A 138 13.54 -10.83 4.54
CA ASN A 138 14.37 -10.28 3.45
C ASN A 138 14.80 -11.33 2.41
N TRP A 139 14.64 -12.60 2.70
CA TRP A 139 14.83 -13.67 1.72
C TRP A 139 13.81 -13.59 0.57
N PHE A 140 12.63 -13.01 0.79
CA PHE A 140 11.60 -12.84 -0.24
C PHE A 140 12.11 -12.01 -1.42
N ASP A 141 12.98 -11.03 -1.17
CA ASP A 141 13.61 -10.23 -2.23
C ASP A 141 14.51 -11.08 -3.15
N LYS A 142 14.91 -12.24 -2.68
CA LYS A 142 15.79 -13.15 -3.43
C LYS A 142 15.01 -14.15 -4.29
N ILE A 143 13.69 -14.19 -4.21
CA ILE A 143 12.86 -15.15 -4.95
C ILE A 143 13.18 -15.10 -6.46
N PRO A 144 13.22 -13.92 -7.12
CA PRO A 144 13.53 -13.87 -8.56
C PRO A 144 14.87 -14.49 -8.91
N THR A 145 15.87 -14.37 -8.05
CA THR A 145 17.24 -14.86 -8.31
C THR A 145 17.46 -16.32 -7.90
N LYS A 146 16.49 -16.96 -7.20
CA LYS A 146 16.60 -18.35 -6.72
C LYS A 146 16.01 -19.37 -7.68
N VAL A 147 15.23 -18.94 -8.65
CA VAL A 147 14.68 -19.80 -9.69
C VAL A 147 15.80 -20.21 -10.65
N LYS A 148 15.75 -21.44 -11.19
CA LYS A 148 16.70 -21.89 -12.20
C LYS A 148 16.67 -20.95 -13.41
N LYS A 149 17.85 -20.66 -13.95
CA LYS A 149 18.04 -19.67 -15.02
C LYS A 149 17.16 -19.93 -16.26
N ASP A 150 16.93 -21.19 -16.60
CA ASP A 150 16.09 -21.63 -17.72
C ASP A 150 14.58 -21.47 -17.47
N LYS A 151 14.18 -21.15 -16.24
CA LYS A 151 12.78 -20.99 -15.80
C LYS A 151 12.43 -19.58 -15.37
N ARG A 152 13.36 -18.65 -15.40
CA ARG A 152 13.16 -17.24 -15.05
C ARG A 152 13.50 -16.32 -16.23
N ASP A 153 12.99 -15.13 -16.21
CA ASP A 153 13.26 -14.09 -17.22
C ASP A 153 14.45 -13.16 -16.85
N GLU A 154 15.27 -13.57 -15.88
CA GLU A 154 16.48 -12.88 -15.42
C GLU A 154 16.24 -11.49 -14.78
N ARG A 155 15.02 -11.16 -14.41
CA ARG A 155 14.71 -9.89 -13.72
C ARG A 155 15.24 -9.86 -12.30
N GLN A 156 15.48 -8.65 -11.81
CA GLN A 156 15.82 -8.40 -10.41
C GLN A 156 14.60 -8.54 -9.49
N TYR A 157 13.41 -8.16 -10.00
CA TYR A 157 12.14 -8.14 -9.28
C TYR A 157 11.15 -9.13 -9.89
N LEU A 158 10.08 -9.43 -9.17
CA LEU A 158 8.96 -10.19 -9.73
C LEU A 158 8.26 -9.37 -10.84
N PRO A 159 7.71 -10.02 -11.87
CA PRO A 159 6.96 -9.32 -12.93
C PRO A 159 5.89 -8.36 -12.41
N THR A 160 5.22 -8.72 -11.33
CA THR A 160 4.18 -7.87 -10.72
C THR A 160 4.78 -6.67 -10.00
N GLN A 161 5.96 -6.78 -9.41
CA GLN A 161 6.68 -5.63 -8.84
C GLN A 161 7.11 -4.67 -9.95
N ASP A 162 7.70 -5.18 -11.05
CA ASP A 162 8.07 -4.34 -12.21
C ASP A 162 6.87 -3.61 -12.79
N PHE A 163 5.72 -4.27 -12.88
CA PHE A 163 4.47 -3.65 -13.32
C PHE A 163 4.07 -2.47 -12.41
N LEU A 164 4.04 -2.67 -11.10
CA LEU A 164 3.72 -1.62 -10.12
C LEU A 164 4.73 -0.46 -10.20
N PHE A 165 6.03 -0.78 -10.24
CA PHE A 165 7.07 0.25 -10.29
C PHE A 165 6.95 1.13 -11.55
N ASN A 166 6.56 0.55 -12.68
CA ASN A 166 6.34 1.31 -13.90
C ASN A 166 5.13 2.25 -13.78
N ILE A 167 4.03 1.83 -13.16
CA ILE A 167 2.91 2.72 -12.89
C ILE A 167 3.37 3.90 -12.02
N ILE A 168 4.10 3.65 -10.94
CA ILE A 168 4.59 4.71 -10.05
C ILE A 168 5.53 5.67 -10.79
N ARG A 169 6.45 5.17 -11.64
CA ARG A 169 7.32 6.03 -12.46
C ARG A 169 6.52 6.94 -13.40
N GLU A 170 5.50 6.42 -14.06
CA GLU A 170 4.65 7.24 -14.94
C GLU A 170 3.90 8.32 -14.14
N ARG A 171 3.44 8.03 -12.90
CA ARG A 171 2.80 9.01 -12.03
C ARG A 171 3.79 10.09 -11.58
N ILE A 172 5.03 9.72 -11.22
CA ILE A 172 6.12 10.66 -10.92
C ILE A 172 6.41 11.56 -12.11
N LYS A 173 6.49 11.00 -13.30
CA LYS A 173 6.75 11.75 -14.55
C LYS A 173 5.63 12.75 -14.87
N LYS A 174 4.38 12.39 -14.61
CA LYS A 174 3.23 13.31 -14.75
C LYS A 174 3.22 14.41 -13.69
N GLY A 175 3.82 14.18 -12.53
CA GLY A 175 3.82 15.12 -11.41
C GLY A 175 2.46 15.30 -10.73
N ASP A 176 1.56 14.34 -10.89
CA ASP A 176 0.15 14.41 -10.47
C ASP A 176 -0.18 13.69 -9.17
N VAL A 177 0.83 13.26 -8.42
CA VAL A 177 0.65 12.41 -7.24
C VAL A 177 1.55 12.82 -6.08
N THR A 178 1.01 12.82 -4.87
CA THR A 178 1.80 12.91 -3.64
C THR A 178 2.15 11.49 -3.17
N ILE A 179 3.42 11.23 -2.92
CA ILE A 179 3.91 9.91 -2.52
C ILE A 179 4.38 9.96 -1.07
N ILE A 180 3.93 9.00 -0.26
CA ILE A 180 4.31 8.88 1.15
C ILE A 180 4.89 7.49 1.40
N LEU A 181 6.19 7.43 1.68
CA LEU A 181 6.86 6.20 2.08
C LEU A 181 6.61 5.94 3.56
N THR A 182 6.04 4.78 3.87
CA THR A 182 5.77 4.35 5.25
C THR A 182 6.74 3.28 5.73
N ARG A 183 7.22 2.44 4.81
CA ARG A 183 8.14 1.34 5.12
C ARG A 183 9.11 1.10 3.96
N ALA A 184 10.18 0.35 4.23
CA ALA A 184 11.10 -0.15 3.22
C ALA A 184 11.73 0.94 2.32
N PHE A 185 12.00 2.13 2.85
CA PHE A 185 12.50 3.30 2.10
C PHE A 185 13.64 2.94 1.14
N LYS A 186 14.68 2.28 1.66
CA LYS A 186 15.84 1.86 0.85
C LYS A 186 15.43 1.00 -0.35
N LYS A 187 14.51 0.03 -0.16
CA LYS A 187 14.04 -0.84 -1.24
C LYS A 187 13.28 -0.06 -2.32
N TRP A 188 12.45 0.90 -1.91
CA TRP A 188 11.70 1.76 -2.82
C TRP A 188 12.64 2.65 -3.63
N TYR A 189 13.64 3.29 -3.00
CA TYR A 189 14.63 4.10 -3.71
C TYR A 189 15.52 3.29 -4.65
N GLU A 190 15.91 2.08 -4.26
CA GLU A 190 16.65 1.17 -5.15
C GLU A 190 15.81 0.73 -6.37
N ALA A 191 14.51 0.50 -6.17
CA ALA A 191 13.62 0.08 -7.25
C ALA A 191 13.16 1.25 -8.14
N ILE A 192 12.96 2.43 -7.57
CA ILE A 192 12.45 3.65 -8.23
C ILE A 192 13.33 4.83 -7.81
N PRO A 193 14.54 5.00 -8.38
CA PRO A 193 15.46 6.06 -8.00
C PRO A 193 14.89 7.48 -8.18
N GLU A 194 13.90 7.64 -9.06
CA GLU A 194 13.21 8.91 -9.32
C GLU A 194 12.54 9.47 -8.06
N LEU A 195 12.18 8.64 -7.09
CA LEU A 195 11.60 9.06 -5.80
C LEU A 195 12.52 10.00 -5.01
N GLU A 196 13.85 9.82 -5.10
CA GLU A 196 14.81 10.66 -4.36
C GLU A 196 14.75 12.13 -4.75
N ASN A 197 14.38 12.41 -6.00
CA ASN A 197 14.34 13.75 -6.54
C ASN A 197 12.91 14.25 -6.79
N TYR A 198 11.90 13.44 -6.49
CA TYR A 198 10.51 13.82 -6.68
C TYR A 198 10.06 14.78 -5.58
N GLU A 199 9.66 15.99 -5.95
CA GLU A 199 9.32 17.06 -5.00
C GLU A 199 8.14 16.73 -4.09
N GLN A 200 7.21 15.90 -4.56
CA GLN A 200 6.04 15.48 -3.79
C GLN A 200 6.23 14.10 -3.12
N CYS A 201 7.49 13.73 -2.83
CA CYS A 201 7.83 12.51 -2.10
C CYS A 201 8.14 12.82 -0.64
N TYR A 202 7.52 12.07 0.26
CA TYR A 202 7.57 12.23 1.71
C TYR A 202 7.85 10.91 2.41
N GLU A 203 8.42 10.98 3.60
CA GLU A 203 8.70 9.84 4.47
C GLU A 203 8.05 10.02 5.83
N VAL A 204 7.57 8.94 6.44
CA VAL A 204 7.21 8.96 7.86
C VAL A 204 8.45 8.98 8.74
N SER A 205 8.36 9.56 9.93
CA SER A 205 9.48 9.67 10.87
C SER A 205 10.01 8.32 11.37
N ASN A 206 9.16 7.30 11.45
CA ASN A 206 9.52 5.96 11.94
C ASN A 206 8.95 4.86 11.06
N PRO A 207 9.76 4.22 10.18
CA PRO A 207 9.30 3.16 9.29
C PRO A 207 8.99 1.83 10.01
N ASN A 208 9.47 1.63 11.25
CA ASN A 208 9.19 0.42 12.01
C ASN A 208 7.79 0.46 12.64
N ASN A 209 7.33 1.65 13.00
CA ASN A 209 5.97 1.91 13.47
C ASN A 209 5.44 3.18 12.80
N PRO A 210 5.03 3.10 11.52
CA PRO A 210 4.65 4.26 10.74
C PRO A 210 3.42 4.94 11.33
N SER A 211 3.52 6.27 11.44
CA SER A 211 2.39 7.14 11.78
C SER A 211 2.13 8.06 10.60
N LEU A 212 0.87 8.16 10.20
CA LEU A 212 0.42 9.06 9.14
C LEU A 212 -0.14 10.38 9.68
N LYS A 213 0.17 10.74 10.93
CA LYS A 213 -0.07 12.10 11.43
C LYS A 213 0.77 13.09 10.63
N THR A 214 0.18 14.18 10.16
CA THR A 214 0.84 15.14 9.25
C THR A 214 2.14 15.71 9.81
N ASN A 215 2.19 15.96 11.12
CA ASN A 215 3.41 16.42 11.80
C ASN A 215 4.54 15.38 11.93
N LEU A 216 4.29 14.13 11.55
CA LEU A 216 5.26 13.03 11.55
C LEU A 216 5.61 12.55 10.14
N ILE A 217 5.21 13.28 9.11
CA ILE A 217 5.53 13.03 7.71
C ILE A 217 6.46 14.15 7.25
N PHE A 218 7.61 13.82 6.65
CA PHE A 218 8.66 14.75 6.30
C PHE A 218 9.04 14.65 4.83
N LYS A 219 9.36 15.79 4.22
CA LYS A 219 9.91 15.80 2.87
C LYS A 219 11.32 15.19 2.86
N VAL A 220 11.63 14.40 1.84
CA VAL A 220 12.95 13.74 1.70
C VAL A 220 14.08 14.77 1.63
N LYS A 221 13.84 15.94 1.03
CA LYS A 221 14.74 17.10 1.07
C LYS A 221 14.09 18.19 1.95
N ARG A 222 14.53 18.26 3.16
CA ARG A 222 14.04 19.04 4.30
C ARG A 222 13.73 20.52 4.03
N GLU A 223 12.59 20.87 3.41
CA GLU A 223 12.01 22.21 3.59
C GLU A 223 10.48 22.19 3.40
N SER A 224 9.75 22.78 4.37
CA SER A 224 8.32 23.15 4.38
C SER A 224 7.26 22.09 4.01
N VAL A 225 7.28 20.93 4.62
CA VAL A 225 6.40 19.76 4.35
C VAL A 225 4.95 19.98 4.76
N GLN A 226 4.71 20.59 5.90
CA GLN A 226 3.39 20.63 6.53
C GLN A 226 2.35 21.35 5.65
N LYS A 227 2.75 22.46 5.02
CA LYS A 227 1.81 23.26 4.20
C LYS A 227 1.27 22.54 2.98
N ASN A 228 2.07 21.70 2.31
CA ASN A 228 1.63 21.08 1.06
C ASN A 228 0.70 19.89 1.30
N LEU A 229 1.00 19.06 2.31
CA LEU A 229 0.14 17.95 2.67
C LEU A 229 -1.17 18.43 3.29
N ASP A 230 -1.11 19.40 4.21
CA ASP A 230 -2.31 20.01 4.81
C ASP A 230 -3.18 20.66 3.74
N ASN A 231 -2.61 21.36 2.76
CA ASN A 231 -3.35 21.94 1.64
C ASN A 231 -4.00 20.87 0.76
N LEU A 232 -3.29 19.79 0.45
CA LEU A 232 -3.85 18.69 -0.32
C LEU A 232 -5.01 18.03 0.40
N LEU A 233 -4.86 17.76 1.70
CA LEU A 233 -5.93 17.19 2.53
C LEU A 233 -7.12 18.14 2.66
N LEU A 234 -6.89 19.46 2.72
CA LEU A 234 -7.95 20.47 2.69
C LEU A 234 -8.70 20.44 1.35
N THR A 235 -8.00 20.35 0.22
CA THR A 235 -8.62 20.26 -1.11
C THR A 235 -9.49 19.01 -1.22
N ILE A 236 -8.95 17.84 -0.84
CA ILE A 236 -9.69 16.56 -0.82
C ILE A 236 -10.96 16.65 0.05
N ASN A 237 -10.94 17.47 1.12
CA ASN A 237 -12.06 17.65 2.01
C ASN A 237 -13.05 18.75 1.56
N GLN A 238 -12.65 19.66 0.65
CA GLN A 238 -13.49 20.77 0.13
C GLN A 238 -14.36 20.40 -1.06
N ASP A 239 -14.00 19.37 -1.84
CA ASP A 239 -14.84 18.84 -2.96
C ASP A 239 -16.18 18.23 -2.48
N LYS A 240 -16.68 18.71 -1.33
CA LYS A 240 -17.86 18.20 -0.61
C LYS A 240 -19.09 19.12 -0.65
N HIS A 241 -19.09 20.19 -1.47
CA HIS A 241 -20.25 21.10 -1.55
C HIS A 241 -20.82 21.20 -2.95
#